data_ef9a9661a54e70bd8ccd1cbba5515b42
#
_entry.id   ef9a9661a54e70bd8ccd1cbba5515b42
#
_cell.length_a   1.000
_cell.length_b   1.000
_cell.length_c   1.000
_cell.angle_alpha   90.00
_cell.angle_beta   90.00
_cell.angle_gamma   90.00
#
_symmetry.space_group_name_H-M   'P 1'
#
loop_
_entity.id
_entity.type
_entity.pdbx_description
1 polymer ?
#
loop_
_entity_poly.entity_id
_entity_poly.type
_entity_poly.pdbx_seq_one_letter_code
_entity_poly.pdbx_strand_id
1 'polypeptide(L)'
;MFRNYIKTAIRNIRRNKLYSVLNVAGLAIGVTCCLLILLYVQDELSYDRFHEKADRIFRVATIIDLKDRHMNFASTAHVQGPMFKDEFPEIENYVRFNYYGSRRVIQYKDRSFTEEKFIWADNSIFEIFSFNLLKGNPESALVEPNTVVITEEMAEKYFGQEDPVGKNLRVHNETLYMVTGVMENIPMNSHFRPDFFASFSTLDLKPTGNPAEDLMSNIDYITFVLLREGTDYKELEGKFMGFVERILKPLLDAYEGEARYELDPLTRIYLHSERQGELEQTGDIAYIYLFSGIGLFILLLACLNFMNLSTARSANRAKEVGLRKVVGAQRRQLIKQFIGESMILTITAFVIALVLVTFTMPLFNSISGKTLTMEYFTKLQFVAGFFCLFVLVSFIGGSYPAFFLSAFRPVEVLQGRLRRGTKSSVLRVALVSLQFTVSIVLIIGTLMVDKQLNFVRNRKLGYNKDHVIALRIRNEETQKKYEAIKTELLRHPNIMSVTASSSLPLGRNSFSAHHAVGKPESELTMLFSQIVDEDFIDTYDIEIVKGRNFSKDFPTDRKEAVIINEAAVRKLGWQDNPLGQQIEVFMSLD
;
A
#
# COMPACT_ATOMS: atom_id res chain seq x y z
N MET A 1 -28.21 5.31 -45.87
CA MET A 1 -26.86 4.73 -45.95
C MET A 1 -26.44 4.00 -44.68
N PHE A 2 -26.48 4.58 -43.48
CA PHE A 2 -26.06 3.96 -42.19
C PHE A 2 -26.74 2.63 -41.89
N ARG A 3 -28.07 2.53 -42.05
CA ARG A 3 -28.85 1.30 -41.86
C ARG A 3 -28.40 0.14 -42.76
N ASN A 4 -27.91 0.41 -43.96
CA ASN A 4 -27.40 -0.61 -44.88
C ASN A 4 -26.00 -1.09 -44.47
N TYR A 5 -25.16 -0.24 -43.89
CA TYR A 5 -23.85 -0.64 -43.36
C TYR A 5 -24.04 -1.57 -42.16
N ILE A 6 -24.96 -1.25 -41.24
CA ILE A 6 -25.27 -2.10 -40.08
C ILE A 6 -25.81 -3.47 -40.52
N LYS A 7 -26.78 -3.54 -41.44
CA LYS A 7 -27.32 -4.79 -41.99
C LYS A 7 -26.21 -5.65 -42.63
N THR A 8 -25.34 -5.02 -43.41
CA THR A 8 -24.22 -5.71 -44.06
C THR A 8 -23.21 -6.25 -43.05
N ALA A 9 -22.90 -5.48 -42.01
CA ALA A 9 -21.99 -5.88 -40.95
C ALA A 9 -22.55 -7.07 -40.15
N ILE A 10 -23.83 -6.99 -39.71
CA ILE A 10 -24.48 -8.09 -38.98
C ILE A 10 -24.55 -9.36 -39.82
N ARG A 11 -24.89 -9.26 -41.11
CA ARG A 11 -24.92 -10.41 -42.03
C ARG A 11 -23.52 -11.01 -42.18
N ASN A 12 -22.50 -10.20 -42.22
CA ASN A 12 -21.12 -10.64 -42.35
C ASN A 12 -20.59 -11.32 -41.07
N ILE A 13 -20.95 -10.82 -39.88
CA ILE A 13 -20.70 -11.44 -38.58
C ILE A 13 -21.35 -12.84 -38.51
N ARG A 14 -22.63 -12.93 -38.87
CA ARG A 14 -23.37 -14.22 -38.87
C ARG A 14 -22.82 -15.25 -39.87
N ARG A 15 -22.32 -14.78 -41.03
CA ARG A 15 -21.75 -15.69 -42.06
C ARG A 15 -20.38 -16.25 -41.65
N ASN A 16 -19.65 -15.59 -40.73
CA ASN A 16 -18.30 -15.96 -40.36
C ASN A 16 -18.17 -16.02 -38.84
N LYS A 17 -18.95 -16.91 -38.24
CA LYS A 17 -19.11 -17.05 -36.79
C LYS A 17 -17.77 -17.22 -36.05
N LEU A 18 -16.92 -18.18 -36.46
CA LEU A 18 -15.66 -18.47 -35.80
C LEU A 18 -14.72 -17.25 -35.75
N TYR A 19 -14.57 -16.56 -36.88
CA TYR A 19 -13.76 -15.32 -36.94
C TYR A 19 -14.29 -14.23 -36.02
N SER A 20 -15.62 -14.01 -36.03
CA SER A 20 -16.23 -12.97 -35.22
C SER A 20 -16.14 -13.30 -33.73
N VAL A 21 -16.38 -14.57 -33.36
CA VAL A 21 -16.24 -15.03 -31.96
C VAL A 21 -14.81 -14.89 -31.46
N LEU A 22 -13.80 -15.34 -32.21
CA LEU A 22 -12.39 -15.22 -31.82
C LEU A 22 -11.96 -13.77 -31.64
N ASN A 23 -12.37 -12.88 -32.54
CA ASN A 23 -12.03 -11.45 -32.43
C ASN A 23 -12.73 -10.78 -31.25
N VAL A 24 -14.05 -11.02 -31.10
CA VAL A 24 -14.83 -10.44 -30.00
C VAL A 24 -14.35 -10.97 -28.66
N ALA A 25 -14.11 -12.28 -28.54
CA ALA A 25 -13.64 -12.89 -27.30
C ALA A 25 -12.22 -12.38 -26.91
N GLY A 26 -11.28 -12.40 -27.86
CA GLY A 26 -9.93 -11.94 -27.60
C GLY A 26 -9.88 -10.45 -27.22
N LEU A 27 -10.68 -9.62 -27.89
CA LEU A 27 -10.77 -8.20 -27.56
C LEU A 27 -11.52 -7.97 -26.23
N ALA A 28 -12.60 -8.74 -25.96
CA ALA A 28 -13.33 -8.62 -24.71
C ALA A 28 -12.46 -8.98 -23.50
N ILE A 29 -11.69 -10.08 -23.57
CA ILE A 29 -10.75 -10.46 -22.51
C ILE A 29 -9.68 -9.37 -22.32
N GLY A 30 -9.05 -8.89 -23.39
CA GLY A 30 -8.02 -7.85 -23.31
C GLY A 30 -8.56 -6.55 -22.73
N VAL A 31 -9.75 -6.12 -23.11
CA VAL A 31 -10.42 -4.93 -22.56
C VAL A 31 -10.80 -5.15 -21.10
N THR A 32 -11.30 -6.33 -20.71
CA THR A 32 -11.62 -6.67 -19.31
C THR A 32 -10.39 -6.52 -18.42
N CYS A 33 -9.27 -7.15 -18.80
CA CYS A 33 -8.02 -7.02 -18.04
C CYS A 33 -7.55 -5.56 -17.95
N CYS A 34 -7.61 -4.83 -19.06
CA CYS A 34 -7.25 -3.41 -19.09
C CYS A 34 -8.14 -2.57 -18.17
N LEU A 35 -9.45 -2.80 -18.15
CA LEU A 35 -10.39 -2.08 -17.29
C LEU A 35 -10.15 -2.37 -15.80
N LEU A 36 -9.90 -3.62 -15.41
CA LEU A 36 -9.58 -3.98 -14.03
C LEU A 36 -8.26 -3.30 -13.58
N ILE A 37 -7.25 -3.30 -14.42
CA ILE A 37 -5.98 -2.62 -14.15
C ILE A 37 -6.19 -1.10 -14.05
N LEU A 38 -6.98 -0.50 -14.91
CA LEU A 38 -7.29 0.93 -14.86
C LEU A 38 -8.04 1.30 -13.59
N LEU A 39 -9.00 0.47 -13.14
CA LEU A 39 -9.70 0.68 -11.88
C LEU A 39 -8.73 0.61 -10.70
N TYR A 40 -7.85 -0.37 -10.67
CA TYR A 40 -6.81 -0.50 -9.65
C TYR A 40 -5.90 0.73 -9.62
N VAL A 41 -5.36 1.12 -10.78
CA VAL A 41 -4.48 2.30 -10.89
C VAL A 41 -5.19 3.58 -10.46
N GLN A 42 -6.47 3.74 -10.82
CA GLN A 42 -7.25 4.90 -10.41
C GLN A 42 -7.50 4.92 -8.90
N ASP A 43 -7.80 3.78 -8.29
CA ASP A 43 -7.95 3.64 -6.85
C ASP A 43 -6.66 4.01 -6.12
N GLU A 44 -5.52 3.44 -6.53
CA GLU A 44 -4.19 3.73 -5.99
C GLU A 44 -3.80 5.21 -6.09
N LEU A 45 -4.13 5.88 -7.19
CA LEU A 45 -3.85 7.30 -7.41
C LEU A 45 -4.84 8.23 -6.69
N SER A 46 -5.93 7.70 -6.14
CA SER A 46 -6.98 8.47 -5.48
C SER A 46 -6.79 8.63 -3.97
N TYR A 47 -5.76 8.01 -3.40
CA TYR A 47 -5.52 8.04 -1.96
C TYR A 47 -5.41 9.46 -1.42
N ASP A 48 -6.14 9.69 -0.32
CA ASP A 48 -6.19 10.95 0.45
C ASP A 48 -6.65 12.21 -0.33
N ARG A 49 -7.06 12.05 -1.58
CA ARG A 49 -7.54 13.18 -2.41
C ARG A 49 -8.97 13.60 -2.12
N PHE A 50 -9.66 12.90 -1.22
CA PHE A 50 -11.02 13.26 -0.78
C PHE A 50 -11.04 14.37 0.28
N HIS A 51 -9.90 14.68 0.88
CA HIS A 51 -9.79 15.79 1.82
C HIS A 51 -9.80 17.13 1.08
N GLU A 52 -10.64 18.06 1.49
CA GLU A 52 -10.80 19.38 0.86
C GLU A 52 -9.51 20.20 0.86
N LYS A 53 -8.72 20.07 1.94
CA LYS A 53 -7.45 20.78 2.13
C LYS A 53 -6.22 19.91 1.79
N ALA A 54 -6.39 18.80 1.03
CA ALA A 54 -5.32 17.82 0.78
C ALA A 54 -4.01 18.43 0.27
N ASP A 55 -4.10 19.46 -0.57
CA ASP A 55 -2.92 20.13 -1.16
C ASP A 55 -2.17 21.03 -0.15
N ARG A 56 -2.75 21.30 1.03
CA ARG A 56 -2.20 22.15 2.09
C ARG A 56 -1.80 21.36 3.35
N ILE A 57 -2.12 20.06 3.39
CA ILE A 57 -1.79 19.16 4.51
C ILE A 57 -0.46 18.49 4.22
N PHE A 58 0.47 18.60 5.18
CA PHE A 58 1.79 17.98 5.09
C PHE A 58 2.11 17.23 6.37
N ARG A 59 2.73 16.06 6.25
CA ARG A 59 3.31 15.37 7.39
C ARG A 59 4.70 15.89 7.65
N VAL A 60 5.03 16.11 8.91
CA VAL A 60 6.39 16.40 9.34
C VAL A 60 7.13 15.09 9.55
N ALA A 61 8.26 14.94 8.92
CA ALA A 61 9.14 13.79 9.05
C ALA A 61 10.46 14.18 9.69
N THR A 62 11.05 13.27 10.46
CA THR A 62 12.31 13.46 11.15
C THR A 62 13.40 12.61 10.51
N ILE A 63 14.47 13.24 10.07
CA ILE A 63 15.67 12.58 9.58
C ILE A 63 16.81 12.87 10.54
N ILE A 64 17.48 11.82 11.01
CA ILE A 64 18.63 11.92 11.89
C ILE A 64 19.77 11.12 11.27
N ASP A 65 20.86 11.80 10.99
CA ASP A 65 22.09 11.23 10.45
C ASP A 65 23.13 11.24 11.57
N LEU A 66 23.47 10.07 12.09
CA LEU A 66 24.59 9.86 13.00
C LEU A 66 25.72 9.19 12.23
N LYS A 67 26.96 9.24 12.77
CA LYS A 67 28.18 8.72 12.13
C LYS A 67 28.03 7.43 11.34
N ASP A 68 27.29 6.44 11.89
CA ASP A 68 27.10 5.11 11.28
C ASP A 68 25.64 4.80 10.93
N ARG A 69 24.76 5.81 10.92
CA ARG A 69 23.32 5.61 10.81
C ARG A 69 22.60 6.73 10.11
N HIS A 70 21.76 6.31 9.21
CA HIS A 70 20.70 7.11 8.63
C HIS A 70 19.34 6.62 9.16
N MET A 71 18.63 7.49 9.89
CA MET A 71 17.28 7.23 10.41
C MET A 71 16.31 8.17 9.72
N ASN A 72 15.27 7.62 9.13
CA ASN A 72 14.28 8.34 8.35
C ASN A 72 12.87 7.97 8.86
N PHE A 73 12.36 8.77 9.80
CA PHE A 73 11.10 8.50 10.48
C PHE A 73 9.95 9.31 9.90
N ALA A 74 8.79 8.63 9.73
CA ALA A 74 7.51 9.29 9.49
C ALA A 74 6.99 10.06 10.71
N SER A 75 7.63 9.87 11.85
CA SER A 75 7.20 10.35 13.16
C SER A 75 8.07 11.50 13.69
N THR A 76 7.56 12.17 14.71
CA THR A 76 8.13 13.34 15.39
C THR A 76 7.95 13.19 16.90
N ALA A 77 8.53 14.09 17.68
CA ALA A 77 8.24 14.22 19.10
C ALA A 77 6.85 14.89 19.33
N HIS A 78 6.25 14.62 20.48
CA HIS A 78 4.94 15.19 20.84
C HIS A 78 4.90 16.73 20.90
N VAL A 79 6.02 17.38 21.16
CA VAL A 79 6.14 18.83 21.20
C VAL A 79 6.27 19.49 19.82
N GLN A 80 6.56 18.70 18.78
CA GLN A 80 6.89 19.22 17.46
C GLN A 80 5.78 20.09 16.85
N GLY A 81 4.54 19.59 16.87
CA GLY A 81 3.40 20.32 16.30
C GLY A 81 3.19 21.70 16.93
N PRO A 82 3.07 21.81 18.28
CA PRO A 82 2.99 23.08 18.96
C PRO A 82 4.16 24.01 18.65
N MET A 83 5.40 23.53 18.79
CA MET A 83 6.60 24.33 18.55
C MET A 83 6.68 24.88 17.13
N PHE A 84 6.31 24.07 16.14
CA PHE A 84 6.32 24.49 14.73
C PHE A 84 5.23 25.54 14.45
N LYS A 85 4.05 25.39 15.03
CA LYS A 85 2.98 26.39 14.88
C LYS A 85 3.36 27.73 15.50
N ASP A 86 4.05 27.71 16.63
CA ASP A 86 4.49 28.94 17.33
C ASP A 86 5.67 29.63 16.60
N GLU A 87 6.58 28.85 15.99
CA GLU A 87 7.79 29.36 15.34
C GLU A 87 7.55 29.80 13.89
N PHE A 88 6.66 29.10 13.14
CA PHE A 88 6.50 29.31 11.70
C PHE A 88 5.10 29.83 11.36
N PRO A 89 4.97 31.14 11.03
CA PRO A 89 3.68 31.75 10.70
C PRO A 89 2.97 31.14 9.49
N GLU A 90 3.70 30.41 8.63
CA GLU A 90 3.18 29.68 7.48
C GLU A 90 2.31 28.50 7.88
N ILE A 91 2.47 27.99 9.10
CA ILE A 91 1.69 26.89 9.65
C ILE A 91 0.42 27.46 10.28
N GLU A 92 -0.72 27.16 9.66
CA GLU A 92 -2.04 27.59 10.12
C GLU A 92 -2.50 26.80 11.35
N ASN A 93 -2.35 25.46 11.28
CA ASN A 93 -2.70 24.55 12.36
C ASN A 93 -1.91 23.24 12.27
N TYR A 94 -1.98 22.40 13.31
CA TYR A 94 -1.35 21.09 13.36
C TYR A 94 -2.29 20.07 14.01
N VAL A 95 -2.01 18.77 13.76
CA VAL A 95 -2.61 17.64 14.48
C VAL A 95 -1.55 16.57 14.71
N ARG A 96 -1.54 16.01 15.91
CA ARG A 96 -0.65 14.91 16.29
C ARG A 96 -1.47 13.64 16.44
N PHE A 97 -0.87 12.53 16.07
CA PHE A 97 -1.40 11.18 16.28
C PHE A 97 -0.46 10.36 17.15
N ASN A 98 -1.00 9.68 18.14
CA ASN A 98 -0.31 8.58 18.80
C ASN A 98 -1.01 7.28 18.44
N TYR A 99 -0.29 6.37 17.76
CA TYR A 99 -0.81 5.06 17.36
C TYR A 99 -0.09 3.90 18.08
N TYR A 100 0.86 4.21 18.94
CA TYR A 100 1.63 3.22 19.67
C TYR A 100 0.71 2.34 20.52
N GLY A 101 0.79 1.03 20.27
CA GLY A 101 -0.13 0.11 20.93
C GLY A 101 -1.59 0.31 20.55
N SER A 102 -1.87 0.67 19.29
CA SER A 102 -3.22 0.92 18.75
C SER A 102 -4.22 -0.21 19.02
N ARG A 103 -3.74 -1.43 19.27
CA ARG A 103 -4.59 -2.58 19.60
C ARG A 103 -5.06 -2.51 21.05
N ARG A 104 -6.38 -2.34 21.27
CA ARG A 104 -7.01 -2.19 22.58
C ARG A 104 -8.13 -3.21 22.77
N VAL A 105 -8.29 -3.68 24.02
CA VAL A 105 -9.53 -4.38 24.42
C VAL A 105 -10.54 -3.32 24.82
N ILE A 106 -11.64 -3.26 24.10
CA ILE A 106 -12.72 -2.28 24.32
C ILE A 106 -13.97 -3.02 24.73
N GLN A 107 -14.61 -2.57 25.81
CA GLN A 107 -15.79 -3.18 26.37
C GLN A 107 -16.94 -2.18 26.50
N TYR A 108 -18.13 -2.62 26.14
CA TYR A 108 -19.39 -1.98 26.43
C TYR A 108 -20.41 -3.00 26.93
N LYS A 109 -20.88 -2.87 28.17
CA LYS A 109 -21.73 -3.89 28.83
C LYS A 109 -21.10 -5.28 28.73
N ASP A 110 -21.81 -6.25 28.15
CA ASP A 110 -21.35 -7.65 27.96
C ASP A 110 -20.55 -7.86 26.66
N ARG A 111 -20.40 -6.82 25.82
CA ARG A 111 -19.65 -6.89 24.57
C ARG A 111 -18.22 -6.47 24.79
N SER A 112 -17.28 -7.32 24.44
CA SER A 112 -15.85 -7.03 24.53
C SER A 112 -15.14 -7.52 23.26
N PHE A 113 -14.40 -6.61 22.60
CA PHE A 113 -13.64 -6.91 21.40
C PHE A 113 -12.24 -6.34 21.50
N THR A 114 -11.33 -6.95 20.74
CA THR A 114 -10.00 -6.41 20.56
C THR A 114 -9.97 -5.60 19.27
N GLU A 115 -9.73 -4.31 19.38
CA GLU A 115 -9.64 -3.38 18.25
C GLU A 115 -8.17 -3.02 17.98
N GLU A 116 -7.83 -2.87 16.70
CA GLU A 116 -6.45 -2.62 16.27
C GLU A 116 -6.21 -1.17 15.81
N LYS A 117 -7.28 -0.39 15.67
CA LYS A 117 -7.27 0.93 15.06
C LYS A 117 -7.75 2.02 16.02
N PHE A 118 -7.17 2.04 17.21
CA PHE A 118 -7.44 3.03 18.25
C PHE A 118 -6.29 4.04 18.30
N ILE A 119 -6.54 5.29 17.94
CA ILE A 119 -5.53 6.35 17.82
C ILE A 119 -5.92 7.53 18.70
N TRP A 120 -4.96 8.10 19.41
CA TRP A 120 -5.13 9.41 20.06
C TRP A 120 -4.82 10.50 19.06
N ALA A 121 -5.68 11.53 19.01
CA ALA A 121 -5.54 12.67 18.11
C ALA A 121 -5.90 13.98 18.81
N ASP A 122 -5.26 15.07 18.38
CA ASP A 122 -5.70 16.43 18.74
C ASP A 122 -7.08 16.72 18.12
N ASN A 123 -7.89 17.56 18.78
CA ASN A 123 -9.22 17.93 18.27
C ASN A 123 -9.19 18.63 16.91
N SER A 124 -8.08 19.25 16.54
CA SER A 124 -7.83 19.87 15.23
C SER A 124 -7.94 18.89 14.05
N ILE A 125 -8.02 17.58 14.30
CA ILE A 125 -8.24 16.55 13.27
C ILE A 125 -9.45 16.86 12.38
N PHE A 126 -10.55 17.33 12.97
CA PHE A 126 -11.79 17.63 12.23
C PHE A 126 -11.73 18.96 11.46
N GLU A 127 -10.77 19.83 11.79
CA GLU A 127 -10.51 21.07 11.05
C GLU A 127 -9.56 20.85 9.88
N ILE A 128 -8.52 20.02 10.09
CA ILE A 128 -7.47 19.78 9.11
C ILE A 128 -7.91 18.76 8.07
N PHE A 129 -8.44 17.62 8.54
CA PHE A 129 -8.93 16.54 7.68
C PHE A 129 -10.44 16.62 7.50
N SER A 130 -10.93 16.19 6.34
CA SER A 130 -12.37 16.20 6.01
C SER A 130 -13.06 14.94 6.53
N PHE A 131 -12.92 14.64 7.85
CA PHE A 131 -13.68 13.58 8.50
C PHE A 131 -15.00 14.16 8.99
N ASN A 132 -16.11 13.65 8.43
CA ASN A 132 -17.44 14.15 8.73
C ASN A 132 -18.03 13.48 9.97
N LEU A 133 -18.47 14.28 10.95
CA LEU A 133 -19.21 13.78 12.10
C LEU A 133 -20.70 13.68 11.77
N LEU A 134 -21.25 12.47 11.91
CA LEU A 134 -22.70 12.21 11.82
C LEU A 134 -23.43 12.68 13.09
N LYS A 135 -22.73 12.59 14.25
CA LYS A 135 -23.21 13.02 15.57
C LYS A 135 -22.06 13.64 16.37
N GLY A 136 -22.35 14.59 17.21
CA GLY A 136 -21.39 15.31 18.02
C GLY A 136 -21.01 16.67 17.42
N ASN A 137 -20.15 17.41 18.12
CA ASN A 137 -19.65 18.70 17.65
C ASN A 137 -18.15 18.60 17.36
N PRO A 138 -17.70 18.82 16.10
CA PRO A 138 -16.28 18.70 15.72
C PRO A 138 -15.38 19.69 16.48
N GLU A 139 -15.89 20.83 16.93
CA GLU A 139 -15.09 21.82 17.66
C GLU A 139 -14.71 21.36 19.08
N SER A 140 -15.45 20.42 19.67
CA SER A 140 -15.28 20.01 21.08
C SER A 140 -15.18 18.51 21.31
N ALA A 141 -15.27 17.70 20.26
CA ALA A 141 -15.39 16.24 20.39
C ALA A 141 -14.20 15.58 21.09
N LEU A 142 -12.97 16.10 20.90
CA LEU A 142 -11.74 15.55 21.47
C LEU A 142 -10.96 16.57 22.32
N VAL A 143 -11.61 17.61 22.84
CA VAL A 143 -10.95 18.64 23.67
C VAL A 143 -10.70 18.10 25.09
N GLU A 144 -11.70 17.49 25.70
CA GLU A 144 -11.60 16.97 27.05
C GLU A 144 -10.88 15.62 27.08
N PRO A 145 -10.06 15.34 28.13
CA PRO A 145 -9.46 14.03 28.28
C PRO A 145 -10.49 12.92 28.42
N ASN A 146 -10.10 11.71 28.07
CA ASN A 146 -10.97 10.52 28.11
C ASN A 146 -12.26 10.65 27.28
N THR A 147 -12.19 11.39 26.17
CA THR A 147 -13.23 11.43 25.15
C THR A 147 -12.82 10.62 23.91
N VAL A 148 -13.81 10.12 23.19
CA VAL A 148 -13.58 9.31 21.98
C VAL A 148 -14.66 9.55 20.93
N VAL A 149 -14.23 9.69 19.67
CA VAL A 149 -15.09 9.63 18.49
C VAL A 149 -14.91 8.28 17.83
N ILE A 150 -16.00 7.66 17.42
CA ILE A 150 -16.04 6.32 16.82
C ILE A 150 -16.62 6.35 15.42
N THR A 151 -16.26 5.39 14.56
CA THR A 151 -16.90 5.22 13.25
C THR A 151 -18.33 4.72 13.37
N GLU A 152 -19.14 4.91 12.33
CA GLU A 152 -20.50 4.36 12.22
C GLU A 152 -20.51 2.84 12.41
N GLU A 153 -19.54 2.12 11.82
CA GLU A 153 -19.37 0.68 11.99
C GLU A 153 -19.16 0.29 13.46
N MET A 154 -18.33 1.03 14.20
CA MET A 154 -18.10 0.78 15.61
C MET A 154 -19.30 1.17 16.46
N ALA A 155 -20.03 2.21 16.09
CA ALA A 155 -21.29 2.57 16.76
C ALA A 155 -22.30 1.43 16.65
N GLU A 156 -22.49 0.84 15.47
CA GLU A 156 -23.38 -0.31 15.28
C GLU A 156 -22.88 -1.56 16.02
N LYS A 157 -21.57 -1.86 15.95
CA LYS A 157 -20.95 -3.02 16.59
C LYS A 157 -21.13 -3.06 18.11
N TYR A 158 -20.91 -1.92 18.77
CA TYR A 158 -20.97 -1.84 20.25
C TYR A 158 -22.37 -1.52 20.77
N PHE A 159 -23.08 -0.59 20.14
CA PHE A 159 -24.32 -0.02 20.65
C PHE A 159 -25.57 -0.52 19.90
N GLY A 160 -25.43 -1.06 18.68
CA GLY A 160 -26.54 -1.48 17.84
C GLY A 160 -27.42 -0.28 17.48
N GLN A 161 -28.67 -0.27 17.98
CA GLN A 161 -29.62 0.84 17.74
C GLN A 161 -29.59 1.90 18.83
N GLU A 162 -28.80 1.71 19.89
CA GLU A 162 -28.69 2.69 20.97
C GLU A 162 -27.85 3.90 20.50
N ASP A 163 -28.25 5.10 20.96
CA ASP A 163 -27.39 6.29 20.71
C ASP A 163 -26.07 6.17 21.48
N PRO A 164 -24.92 6.17 20.85
CA PRO A 164 -23.62 6.02 21.51
C PRO A 164 -23.15 7.29 22.24
N VAL A 165 -23.60 8.49 21.81
CA VAL A 165 -23.11 9.76 22.36
C VAL A 165 -23.49 9.90 23.85
N GLY A 166 -22.50 10.28 24.67
CA GLY A 166 -22.60 10.37 26.12
C GLY A 166 -22.43 9.05 26.87
N LYS A 167 -22.24 7.92 26.19
CA LYS A 167 -21.99 6.62 26.83
C LYS A 167 -20.48 6.36 26.97
N ASN A 168 -20.12 5.50 27.93
CA ASN A 168 -18.74 5.18 28.23
C ASN A 168 -18.33 3.83 27.65
N LEU A 169 -17.21 3.80 26.94
CA LEU A 169 -16.47 2.61 26.57
C LEU A 169 -15.34 2.38 27.58
N ARG A 170 -15.16 1.14 28.03
CA ARG A 170 -14.05 0.77 28.90
C ARG A 170 -12.91 0.23 28.05
N VAL A 171 -11.74 0.84 28.17
CA VAL A 171 -10.52 0.45 27.43
C VAL A 171 -9.54 -0.18 28.40
N HIS A 172 -9.02 -1.38 28.04
CA HIS A 172 -8.11 -2.21 28.85
C HIS A 172 -8.60 -2.51 30.28
N ASN A 173 -9.89 -2.53 30.52
CA ASN A 173 -10.52 -2.72 31.83
C ASN A 173 -10.24 -1.61 32.87
N GLU A 174 -9.55 -0.54 32.51
CA GLU A 174 -9.07 0.49 33.43
C GLU A 174 -9.69 1.86 33.13
N THR A 175 -9.57 2.36 31.92
CA THR A 175 -9.96 3.72 31.56
C THR A 175 -11.32 3.76 30.91
N LEU A 176 -12.16 4.70 31.34
CA LEU A 176 -13.47 4.96 30.73
C LEU A 176 -13.34 6.13 29.76
N TYR A 177 -13.70 5.90 28.50
CA TYR A 177 -13.78 6.93 27.47
C TYR A 177 -15.24 7.24 27.15
N MET A 178 -15.62 8.50 27.28
CA MET A 178 -16.95 8.97 26.88
C MET A 178 -17.02 9.15 25.36
N VAL A 179 -17.98 8.52 24.72
CA VAL A 179 -18.25 8.73 23.29
C VAL A 179 -18.85 10.12 23.10
N THR A 180 -18.16 10.99 22.39
CA THR A 180 -18.53 12.38 22.13
C THR A 180 -19.00 12.62 20.71
N GLY A 181 -18.78 11.66 19.82
CA GLY A 181 -19.19 11.77 18.44
C GLY A 181 -19.18 10.44 17.69
N VAL A 182 -19.90 10.42 16.58
CA VAL A 182 -19.89 9.34 15.60
C VAL A 182 -19.50 9.95 14.25
N MET A 183 -18.47 9.42 13.61
CA MET A 183 -18.02 9.85 12.29
C MET A 183 -18.41 8.85 11.21
N GLU A 184 -18.49 9.31 9.98
CA GLU A 184 -18.60 8.44 8.81
C GLU A 184 -17.44 7.45 8.75
N ASN A 185 -17.68 6.25 8.18
CA ASN A 185 -16.60 5.30 7.93
C ASN A 185 -15.58 5.91 6.98
N ILE A 186 -14.30 5.81 7.34
CA ILE A 186 -13.21 6.39 6.54
C ILE A 186 -13.10 5.63 5.23
N PRO A 187 -13.01 6.32 4.08
CA PRO A 187 -12.89 5.69 2.78
C PRO A 187 -11.67 4.77 2.67
N MET A 188 -11.80 3.68 1.91
CA MET A 188 -10.72 2.69 1.74
C MET A 188 -9.47 3.25 1.07
N ASN A 189 -9.58 4.35 0.34
CA ASN A 189 -8.48 5.09 -0.27
C ASN A 189 -7.92 6.20 0.63
N SER A 190 -7.91 5.97 1.94
CA SER A 190 -7.14 6.74 2.91
C SER A 190 -5.91 5.96 3.36
N HIS A 191 -4.76 6.61 3.52
CA HIS A 191 -3.51 5.98 3.97
C HIS A 191 -3.53 5.64 5.48
N PHE A 192 -4.53 6.10 6.24
CA PHE A 192 -4.80 5.69 7.61
C PHE A 192 -6.31 5.67 7.88
N ARG A 193 -6.78 4.66 8.59
CA ARG A 193 -8.22 4.41 8.80
C ARG A 193 -8.49 3.95 10.23
N PRO A 194 -8.39 4.84 11.22
CA PRO A 194 -8.75 4.52 12.58
C PRO A 194 -10.26 4.30 12.72
N ASP A 195 -10.60 3.36 13.59
CA ASP A 195 -12.00 3.11 14.00
C ASP A 195 -12.38 3.98 15.20
N PHE A 196 -11.37 4.44 15.96
CA PHE A 196 -11.51 5.24 17.17
C PHE A 196 -10.49 6.38 17.15
N PHE A 197 -10.97 7.61 17.31
CA PHE A 197 -10.14 8.75 17.66
C PHE A 197 -10.38 9.09 19.14
N ALA A 198 -9.38 8.87 19.98
CA ALA A 198 -9.38 9.29 21.37
C ALA A 198 -8.69 10.65 21.53
N SER A 199 -9.09 11.41 22.51
CA SER A 199 -8.50 12.72 22.80
C SER A 199 -7.02 12.59 23.15
N PHE A 200 -6.15 13.35 22.47
CA PHE A 200 -4.73 13.42 22.74
C PHE A 200 -4.42 13.96 24.14
N SER A 201 -5.28 14.84 24.69
CA SER A 201 -5.15 15.37 26.05
C SER A 201 -5.21 14.31 27.15
N THR A 202 -5.72 13.12 26.86
CA THR A 202 -5.72 11.97 27.79
C THR A 202 -4.29 11.49 28.14
N LEU A 203 -3.32 11.74 27.27
CA LEU A 203 -1.94 11.27 27.46
C LEU A 203 -1.17 12.08 28.51
N ASP A 204 -1.67 13.24 28.92
CA ASP A 204 -1.06 14.18 29.92
C ASP A 204 0.45 14.37 29.72
N LEU A 205 0.89 14.52 28.46
CA LEU A 205 2.28 14.69 28.11
C LEU A 205 2.76 16.11 28.44
N LYS A 206 3.80 16.19 29.26
CA LYS A 206 4.39 17.48 29.68
C LYS A 206 5.80 17.60 29.11
N PRO A 207 6.16 18.78 28.56
CA PRO A 207 7.55 19.05 28.19
C PRO A 207 8.46 18.97 29.43
N THR A 208 9.69 18.49 29.22
CA THR A 208 10.72 18.42 30.30
C THR A 208 11.25 19.80 30.68
N GLY A 209 11.05 20.79 29.81
CA GLY A 209 11.59 22.13 29.92
C GLY A 209 12.92 22.32 29.20
N ASN A 210 13.47 21.25 28.63
CA ASN A 210 14.61 21.29 27.71
C ASN A 210 14.15 21.01 26.27
N PRO A 211 14.02 22.00 25.38
CA PRO A 211 13.51 21.82 24.04
C PRO A 211 14.28 20.77 23.21
N ALA A 212 15.58 20.65 23.39
CA ALA A 212 16.39 19.68 22.64
C ALA A 212 16.10 18.24 23.09
N GLU A 213 15.98 18.01 24.39
CA GLU A 213 15.59 16.70 24.93
C GLU A 213 14.16 16.33 24.52
N ASP A 214 13.23 17.28 24.60
CA ASP A 214 11.83 17.07 24.22
C ASP A 214 11.69 16.70 22.75
N LEU A 215 12.47 17.32 21.84
CA LEU A 215 12.46 17.05 20.41
C LEU A 215 13.12 15.72 20.02
N MET A 216 14.05 15.23 20.84
CA MET A 216 14.78 13.98 20.59
C MET A 216 14.26 12.80 21.41
N SER A 217 13.35 13.04 22.36
CA SER A 217 12.70 12.01 23.13
C SER A 217 11.39 11.55 22.47
N ASN A 218 11.08 10.25 22.58
CA ASN A 218 9.79 9.69 22.15
C ASN A 218 9.35 10.17 20.75
N ILE A 219 10.13 9.87 19.71
CA ILE A 219 9.79 10.16 18.30
C ILE A 219 8.75 9.16 17.80
N ASP A 220 7.59 9.10 18.48
CA ASP A 220 6.53 8.10 18.25
C ASP A 220 5.21 8.71 17.83
N TYR A 221 5.20 10.00 17.50
CA TYR A 221 3.99 10.72 17.14
C TYR A 221 4.03 11.13 15.68
N ILE A 222 2.94 10.89 14.96
CA ILE A 222 2.81 11.41 13.60
C ILE A 222 2.20 12.80 13.69
N THR A 223 2.91 13.79 13.17
CA THR A 223 2.44 15.18 13.15
C THR A 223 2.11 15.62 11.72
N PHE A 224 0.90 16.09 11.51
CA PHE A 224 0.51 16.79 10.29
C PHE A 224 0.36 18.27 10.57
N VAL A 225 0.75 19.08 9.60
CA VAL A 225 0.57 20.53 9.61
C VAL A 225 -0.30 20.97 8.45
N LEU A 226 -1.18 21.93 8.71
CA LEU A 226 -1.94 22.64 7.69
C LEU A 226 -1.21 23.94 7.36
N LEU A 227 -0.78 24.11 6.12
CA LEU A 227 -0.12 25.32 5.66
C LEU A 227 -1.14 26.35 5.19
N ARG A 228 -0.80 27.64 5.35
CA ARG A 228 -1.59 28.75 4.80
C ARG A 228 -1.61 28.69 3.29
N GLU A 229 -2.65 29.23 2.69
CA GLU A 229 -2.76 29.30 1.23
C GLU A 229 -1.59 30.08 0.60
N GLY A 230 -1.06 29.51 -0.48
CA GLY A 230 0.07 30.11 -1.20
C GLY A 230 1.45 29.89 -0.60
N THR A 231 1.58 29.14 0.50
CA THR A 231 2.88 28.80 1.09
C THR A 231 3.66 27.85 0.19
N ASP A 232 4.91 28.20 -0.13
CA ASP A 232 5.87 27.25 -0.70
C ASP A 232 6.48 26.40 0.42
N TYR A 233 6.08 25.12 0.47
CA TYR A 233 6.55 24.21 1.50
C TYR A 233 8.06 23.93 1.44
N LYS A 234 8.69 24.06 0.26
CA LYS A 234 10.14 23.89 0.12
C LYS A 234 10.92 25.07 0.71
N GLU A 235 10.38 26.28 0.62
CA GLU A 235 10.95 27.43 1.31
C GLU A 235 10.82 27.27 2.83
N LEU A 236 9.67 26.76 3.30
CA LEU A 236 9.46 26.49 4.72
C LEU A 236 10.41 25.41 5.25
N GLU A 237 10.64 24.32 4.52
CA GLU A 237 11.65 23.31 4.88
C GLU A 237 13.04 23.92 5.05
N GLY A 238 13.42 24.88 4.21
CA GLY A 238 14.67 25.61 4.34
C GLY A 238 14.78 26.36 5.67
N LYS A 239 13.68 26.87 6.22
CA LYS A 239 13.65 27.55 7.52
C LYS A 239 13.85 26.60 8.71
N PHE A 240 13.45 25.31 8.55
CA PHE A 240 13.64 24.29 9.58
C PHE A 240 15.12 24.07 9.93
N MET A 241 16.05 24.28 8.98
CA MET A 241 17.48 24.16 9.27
C MET A 241 17.93 25.15 10.35
N GLY A 242 17.49 26.42 10.28
CA GLY A 242 17.78 27.40 11.31
C GLY A 242 17.19 27.06 12.69
N PHE A 243 16.04 26.43 12.72
CA PHE A 243 15.42 25.90 13.94
C PHE A 243 16.26 24.74 14.53
N VAL A 244 16.69 23.80 13.72
CA VAL A 244 17.53 22.66 14.12
C VAL A 244 18.88 23.16 14.65
N GLU A 245 19.55 24.07 13.93
CA GLU A 245 20.83 24.64 14.36
C GLU A 245 20.73 25.34 15.71
N ARG A 246 19.66 26.08 15.95
CA ARG A 246 19.47 26.79 17.21
C ARG A 246 19.21 25.89 18.40
N ILE A 247 18.40 24.83 18.21
CA ILE A 247 17.89 24.03 19.32
C ILE A 247 18.61 22.68 19.45
N LEU A 248 18.82 21.96 18.35
CA LEU A 248 19.34 20.59 18.40
C LEU A 248 20.86 20.49 18.24
N LYS A 249 21.51 21.48 17.62
CA LYS A 249 22.95 21.42 17.34
C LYS A 249 23.82 21.13 18.58
N PRO A 250 23.59 21.75 19.75
CA PRO A 250 24.41 21.45 20.94
C PRO A 250 24.33 19.97 21.37
N LEU A 251 23.18 19.35 21.18
CA LEU A 251 22.99 17.94 21.47
C LEU A 251 23.59 17.05 20.37
N LEU A 252 23.35 17.38 19.10
CA LEU A 252 23.80 16.60 17.94
C LEU A 252 25.33 16.59 17.79
N ASP A 253 26.01 17.74 18.12
CA ASP A 253 27.46 17.82 18.09
C ASP A 253 28.12 16.82 19.06
N ALA A 254 27.47 16.52 20.19
CA ALA A 254 27.94 15.50 21.14
C ALA A 254 27.90 14.07 20.56
N TYR A 255 27.08 13.82 19.57
CA TYR A 255 26.91 12.52 18.90
C TYR A 255 27.47 12.49 17.47
N GLU A 256 28.22 13.50 17.04
CA GLU A 256 28.71 13.68 15.66
C GLU A 256 27.58 13.49 14.64
N GLY A 257 26.40 14.08 14.93
CA GLY A 257 25.19 13.86 14.17
C GLY A 257 24.60 15.13 13.55
N GLU A 258 23.71 14.92 12.59
CA GLU A 258 22.88 15.96 11.97
C GLU A 258 21.41 15.54 12.05
N ALA A 259 20.52 16.51 12.17
CA ALA A 259 19.08 16.27 12.05
C ALA A 259 18.46 17.27 11.09
N ARG A 260 17.37 16.86 10.44
CA ARG A 260 16.54 17.74 9.62
C ARG A 260 15.11 17.30 9.64
N TYR A 261 14.22 18.22 9.36
CA TYR A 261 12.80 17.96 9.20
C TYR A 261 12.40 18.18 7.75
N GLU A 262 11.55 17.30 7.24
CA GLU A 262 11.01 17.37 5.89
C GLU A 262 9.48 17.37 5.92
N LEU A 263 8.85 17.93 4.88
CA LEU A 263 7.41 18.00 4.72
C LEU A 263 6.96 17.08 3.59
N ASP A 264 6.21 16.02 3.94
CA ASP A 264 5.62 15.12 2.96
C ASP A 264 4.20 15.57 2.61
N PRO A 265 3.92 15.98 1.36
CA PRO A 265 2.55 16.28 0.94
C PRO A 265 1.63 15.08 1.18
N LEU A 266 0.47 15.29 1.79
CA LEU A 266 -0.51 14.24 2.11
C LEU A 266 -0.78 13.31 0.93
N THR A 267 -1.03 13.88 -0.24
CA THR A 267 -1.36 13.17 -1.48
C THR A 267 -0.23 12.32 -2.06
N ARG A 268 0.99 12.42 -1.49
CA ARG A 268 2.16 11.67 -1.92
C ARG A 268 2.59 10.60 -0.92
N ILE A 269 2.14 10.66 0.33
CA ILE A 269 2.58 9.74 1.39
C ILE A 269 2.36 8.29 0.97
N TYR A 270 1.14 7.94 0.55
CA TYR A 270 0.78 6.56 0.25
C TYR A 270 1.69 5.89 -0.80
N LEU A 271 2.02 6.58 -1.88
CA LEU A 271 2.75 6.00 -3.01
C LEU A 271 4.25 6.28 -3.04
N HIS A 272 4.74 7.22 -2.25
CA HIS A 272 6.13 7.68 -2.36
C HIS A 272 6.88 7.67 -1.04
N SER A 273 6.23 7.35 0.08
CA SER A 273 6.93 7.33 1.35
C SER A 273 7.68 6.03 1.56
N GLU A 274 8.97 6.15 1.88
CA GLU A 274 9.87 5.05 2.27
C GLU A 274 10.33 5.22 3.73
N ARG A 275 9.54 5.93 4.55
CA ARG A 275 9.93 6.27 5.92
C ARG A 275 9.61 5.13 6.88
N GLN A 276 10.35 5.08 7.97
CA GLN A 276 10.10 4.15 9.07
C GLN A 276 8.95 4.65 9.94
N GLY A 277 8.12 3.75 10.45
CA GLY A 277 7.07 4.10 11.40
C GLY A 277 5.80 4.68 10.75
N GLU A 278 5.45 4.25 9.52
CA GLU A 278 4.18 4.61 8.88
C GLU A 278 2.96 4.12 9.69
N LEU A 279 1.85 4.87 9.61
CA LEU A 279 0.59 4.53 10.29
C LEU A 279 -0.01 3.20 9.81
N GLU A 280 -0.06 3.02 8.50
CA GLU A 280 -0.49 1.78 7.84
C GLU A 280 0.51 1.45 6.70
N GLN A 281 0.34 0.30 6.09
CA GLN A 281 1.19 -0.14 4.99
C GLN A 281 0.99 0.77 3.76
N THR A 282 2.09 1.30 3.24
CA THR A 282 2.12 2.15 2.04
C THR A 282 2.17 1.34 0.75
N GLY A 283 1.70 1.94 -0.33
CA GLY A 283 1.89 1.45 -1.69
C GLY A 283 3.26 1.85 -2.26
N ASP A 284 3.49 1.53 -3.53
CA ASP A 284 4.69 1.95 -4.26
C ASP A 284 4.29 2.36 -5.69
N ILE A 285 4.70 3.55 -6.09
CA ILE A 285 4.45 4.10 -7.42
C ILE A 285 4.99 3.21 -8.55
N ALA A 286 6.04 2.43 -8.28
CA ALA A 286 6.60 1.50 -9.24
C ALA A 286 5.58 0.43 -9.68
N TYR A 287 4.71 -0.03 -8.78
CA TYR A 287 3.64 -0.96 -9.14
C TYR A 287 2.62 -0.33 -10.08
N ILE A 288 2.31 0.96 -9.93
CA ILE A 288 1.41 1.68 -10.83
C ILE A 288 1.98 1.74 -12.24
N TYR A 289 3.27 2.07 -12.37
CA TYR A 289 3.93 2.05 -13.68
C TYR A 289 3.99 0.64 -14.28
N LEU A 290 4.29 -0.36 -13.47
CA LEU A 290 4.34 -1.76 -13.90
C LEU A 290 2.97 -2.23 -14.40
N PHE A 291 1.91 -2.08 -13.60
CA PHE A 291 0.56 -2.51 -13.98
C PHE A 291 0.02 -1.71 -15.16
N SER A 292 0.27 -0.41 -15.23
CA SER A 292 -0.10 0.42 -16.39
C SER A 292 0.59 -0.08 -17.66
N GLY A 293 1.88 -0.42 -17.58
CA GLY A 293 2.63 -1.03 -18.69
C GLY A 293 2.04 -2.38 -19.11
N ILE A 294 1.73 -3.25 -18.16
CA ILE A 294 1.09 -4.55 -18.42
C ILE A 294 -0.28 -4.36 -19.08
N GLY A 295 -1.11 -3.45 -18.56
CA GLY A 295 -2.42 -3.14 -19.13
C GLY A 295 -2.34 -2.65 -20.57
N LEU A 296 -1.38 -1.76 -20.84
CA LEU A 296 -1.11 -1.27 -22.19
C LEU A 296 -0.66 -2.41 -23.12
N PHE A 297 0.23 -3.29 -22.67
CA PHE A 297 0.67 -4.44 -23.47
C PHE A 297 -0.46 -5.42 -23.76
N ILE A 298 -1.31 -5.75 -22.78
CA ILE A 298 -2.46 -6.63 -22.98
C ILE A 298 -3.41 -6.03 -24.01
N LEU A 299 -3.71 -4.74 -23.91
CA LEU A 299 -4.55 -4.04 -24.87
C LEU A 299 -3.95 -4.04 -26.27
N LEU A 300 -2.65 -3.79 -26.37
CA LEU A 300 -1.91 -3.82 -27.63
C LEU A 300 -1.96 -5.22 -28.25
N LEU A 301 -1.75 -6.29 -27.47
CA LEU A 301 -1.87 -7.67 -27.92
C LEU A 301 -3.28 -7.97 -28.46
N ALA A 302 -4.33 -7.54 -27.77
CA ALA A 302 -5.71 -7.70 -28.21
C ALA A 302 -5.97 -6.99 -29.54
N CYS A 303 -5.49 -5.75 -29.68
CA CYS A 303 -5.59 -4.97 -30.93
C CYS A 303 -4.81 -5.61 -32.08
N LEU A 304 -3.57 -6.08 -31.82
CA LEU A 304 -2.74 -6.76 -32.81
C LEU A 304 -3.38 -8.07 -33.28
N ASN A 305 -3.92 -8.86 -32.36
CA ASN A 305 -4.65 -10.07 -32.71
C ASN A 305 -5.88 -9.79 -33.58
N PHE A 306 -6.68 -8.78 -33.19
CA PHE A 306 -7.83 -8.32 -33.99
C PHE A 306 -7.39 -7.90 -35.41
N MET A 307 -6.30 -7.12 -35.51
CA MET A 307 -5.76 -6.63 -36.79
C MET A 307 -5.21 -7.78 -37.64
N ASN A 308 -4.47 -8.74 -37.05
CA ASN A 308 -3.91 -9.90 -37.75
C ASN A 308 -5.01 -10.79 -38.34
N LEU A 309 -6.02 -11.12 -37.54
CA LEU A 309 -7.17 -11.91 -38.00
C LEU A 309 -7.98 -11.19 -39.09
N SER A 310 -8.18 -9.88 -38.93
CA SER A 310 -8.86 -9.06 -39.93
C SER A 310 -8.08 -8.98 -41.26
N THR A 311 -6.75 -8.90 -41.18
CA THR A 311 -5.87 -8.85 -42.35
C THR A 311 -5.77 -10.21 -43.06
N ALA A 312 -5.67 -11.31 -42.32
CA ALA A 312 -5.62 -12.65 -42.90
C ALA A 312 -6.86 -12.92 -43.81
N ARG A 313 -7.99 -12.34 -43.43
CA ARG A 313 -9.24 -12.44 -44.18
C ARG A 313 -9.32 -11.48 -45.36
N SER A 314 -8.52 -10.42 -45.36
CA SER A 314 -8.55 -9.38 -46.38
C SER A 314 -8.28 -9.92 -47.80
N ALA A 315 -7.47 -10.99 -47.93
CA ALA A 315 -7.19 -11.65 -49.19
C ALA A 315 -8.47 -12.22 -49.87
N ASN A 316 -9.37 -12.79 -49.08
CA ASN A 316 -10.66 -13.31 -49.57
C ASN A 316 -11.65 -12.17 -49.94
N ARG A 317 -11.52 -11.01 -49.28
CA ARG A 317 -12.33 -9.82 -49.55
C ARG A 317 -11.80 -8.94 -50.67
N ALA A 318 -10.55 -9.15 -51.09
CA ALA A 318 -9.96 -8.35 -52.17
C ALA A 318 -10.79 -8.44 -53.45
N LYS A 319 -11.29 -9.64 -53.80
CA LYS A 319 -12.17 -9.83 -54.97
C LYS A 319 -13.46 -9.03 -54.86
N GLU A 320 -14.11 -9.03 -53.68
CA GLU A 320 -15.35 -8.25 -53.44
C GLU A 320 -15.08 -6.73 -53.55
N VAL A 321 -13.98 -6.26 -52.96
CA VAL A 321 -13.58 -4.85 -53.04
C VAL A 321 -13.22 -4.44 -54.47
N GLY A 322 -12.53 -5.31 -55.21
CA GLY A 322 -12.21 -5.11 -56.62
C GLY A 322 -13.46 -4.92 -57.47
N LEU A 323 -14.45 -5.83 -57.31
CA LEU A 323 -15.72 -5.80 -58.00
C LEU A 323 -16.50 -4.51 -57.72
N ARG A 324 -16.57 -4.11 -56.42
CA ARG A 324 -17.24 -2.86 -56.01
C ARG A 324 -16.59 -1.61 -56.59
N LYS A 325 -15.25 -1.58 -56.68
CA LYS A 325 -14.54 -0.47 -57.32
C LYS A 325 -14.81 -0.38 -58.83
N VAL A 326 -14.92 -1.54 -59.50
CA VAL A 326 -15.32 -1.57 -60.93
C VAL A 326 -16.71 -1.00 -61.14
N VAL A 327 -17.64 -1.24 -60.21
CA VAL A 327 -19.02 -0.73 -60.21
C VAL A 327 -19.10 0.73 -59.70
N GLY A 328 -17.96 1.38 -59.41
CA GLY A 328 -17.90 2.80 -59.10
C GLY A 328 -17.81 3.19 -57.62
N ALA A 329 -17.53 2.24 -56.72
CA ALA A 329 -17.39 2.54 -55.29
C ALA A 329 -16.10 3.36 -55.02
N GLN A 330 -16.24 4.48 -54.32
CA GLN A 330 -15.14 5.37 -53.95
C GLN A 330 -14.35 4.79 -52.77
N ARG A 331 -13.04 5.08 -52.75
CA ARG A 331 -12.14 4.64 -51.68
C ARG A 331 -12.65 5.05 -50.27
N ARG A 332 -13.16 6.27 -50.10
CA ARG A 332 -13.71 6.76 -48.82
C ARG A 332 -14.91 5.94 -48.34
N GLN A 333 -15.75 5.48 -49.25
CA GLN A 333 -16.91 4.64 -48.88
C GLN A 333 -16.50 3.28 -48.33
N LEU A 334 -15.46 2.66 -48.94
CA LEU A 334 -14.91 1.40 -48.46
C LEU A 334 -14.23 1.56 -47.12
N ILE A 335 -13.47 2.64 -46.89
CA ILE A 335 -12.84 2.93 -45.58
C ILE A 335 -13.93 3.08 -44.50
N LYS A 336 -14.95 3.90 -44.73
CA LYS A 336 -16.07 4.06 -43.79
C LYS A 336 -16.78 2.76 -43.49
N GLN A 337 -16.96 1.90 -44.49
CA GLN A 337 -17.58 0.59 -44.29
C GLN A 337 -16.73 -0.32 -43.39
N PHE A 338 -15.43 -0.43 -43.67
CA PHE A 338 -14.54 -1.31 -42.89
C PHE A 338 -14.36 -0.82 -41.45
N ILE A 339 -14.24 0.51 -41.25
CA ILE A 339 -14.20 1.07 -39.89
C ILE A 339 -15.53 0.81 -39.17
N GLY A 340 -16.67 0.99 -39.85
CA GLY A 340 -17.98 0.69 -39.27
C GLY A 340 -18.18 -0.78 -38.90
N GLU A 341 -17.67 -1.72 -39.71
CA GLU A 341 -17.68 -3.15 -39.36
C GLU A 341 -16.81 -3.43 -38.11
N SER A 342 -15.63 -2.82 -38.03
CA SER A 342 -14.75 -2.94 -36.86
C SER A 342 -15.38 -2.33 -35.61
N MET A 343 -16.02 -1.16 -35.72
CA MET A 343 -16.73 -0.53 -34.61
C MET A 343 -17.82 -1.41 -34.01
N ILE A 344 -18.60 -2.12 -34.85
CA ILE A 344 -19.66 -3.03 -34.37
C ILE A 344 -19.05 -4.20 -33.58
N LEU A 345 -17.95 -4.79 -34.07
CA LEU A 345 -17.24 -5.86 -33.33
C LEU A 345 -16.66 -5.33 -32.01
N THR A 346 -16.09 -4.12 -32.03
CA THR A 346 -15.54 -3.49 -30.83
C THR A 346 -16.63 -3.15 -29.81
N ILE A 347 -17.79 -2.59 -30.24
CA ILE A 347 -18.92 -2.34 -29.33
C ILE A 347 -19.37 -3.65 -28.67
N THR A 348 -19.51 -4.72 -29.46
CA THR A 348 -19.88 -6.02 -28.91
C THR A 348 -18.88 -6.54 -27.90
N ALA A 349 -17.57 -6.39 -28.17
CA ALA A 349 -16.51 -6.78 -27.26
C ALA A 349 -16.50 -5.93 -25.98
N PHE A 350 -16.73 -4.63 -26.05
CA PHE A 350 -16.81 -3.73 -24.91
C PHE A 350 -18.02 -4.02 -24.02
N VAL A 351 -19.19 -4.33 -24.59
CA VAL A 351 -20.36 -4.75 -23.82
C VAL A 351 -20.08 -6.05 -23.08
N ILE A 352 -19.47 -7.03 -23.76
CA ILE A 352 -19.08 -8.29 -23.12
C ILE A 352 -18.02 -8.06 -22.04
N ALA A 353 -17.06 -7.17 -22.28
CA ALA A 353 -16.03 -6.81 -21.31
C ALA A 353 -16.62 -6.22 -20.02
N LEU A 354 -17.61 -5.33 -20.11
CA LEU A 354 -18.31 -4.79 -18.93
C LEU A 354 -18.99 -5.91 -18.12
N VAL A 355 -19.64 -6.84 -18.80
CA VAL A 355 -20.25 -8.02 -18.14
C VAL A 355 -19.17 -8.88 -17.48
N LEU A 356 -18.05 -9.14 -18.17
CA LEU A 356 -16.94 -9.91 -17.60
C LEU A 356 -16.31 -9.23 -16.39
N VAL A 357 -16.11 -7.89 -16.43
CA VAL A 357 -15.62 -7.11 -15.28
C VAL A 357 -16.51 -7.36 -14.06
N THR A 358 -17.84 -7.30 -14.21
CA THR A 358 -18.76 -7.53 -13.09
C THR A 358 -18.58 -8.91 -12.45
N PHE A 359 -18.39 -9.95 -13.25
CA PHE A 359 -18.19 -11.31 -12.74
C PHE A 359 -16.79 -11.56 -12.17
N THR A 360 -15.77 -10.90 -12.70
CA THR A 360 -14.38 -11.11 -12.28
C THR A 360 -13.95 -10.17 -11.15
N MET A 361 -14.67 -9.07 -10.90
CA MET A 361 -14.35 -8.07 -9.87
C MET A 361 -14.24 -8.65 -8.45
N PRO A 362 -15.14 -9.55 -7.97
CA PRO A 362 -14.98 -10.12 -6.63
C PRO A 362 -13.68 -10.91 -6.46
N LEU A 363 -13.31 -11.71 -7.50
CA LEU A 363 -12.05 -12.43 -7.51
C LEU A 363 -10.85 -11.47 -7.54
N PHE A 364 -10.93 -10.41 -8.34
CA PHE A 364 -9.89 -9.39 -8.42
C PHE A 364 -9.71 -8.68 -7.08
N ASN A 365 -10.79 -8.29 -6.41
CA ASN A 365 -10.78 -7.67 -5.09
C ASN A 365 -10.12 -8.59 -4.05
N SER A 366 -10.44 -9.89 -4.05
CA SER A 366 -9.84 -10.83 -3.09
C SER A 366 -8.33 -11.02 -3.30
N ILE A 367 -7.84 -10.90 -4.54
CA ILE A 367 -6.41 -11.03 -4.86
C ILE A 367 -5.65 -9.72 -4.57
N SER A 368 -6.25 -8.59 -4.93
CA SER A 368 -5.62 -7.27 -4.80
C SER A 368 -5.75 -6.66 -3.39
N GLY A 369 -6.60 -7.23 -2.52
CA GLY A 369 -6.92 -6.66 -1.22
C GLY A 369 -7.74 -5.38 -1.29
N LYS A 370 -8.40 -5.11 -2.44
CA LYS A 370 -9.19 -3.90 -2.67
C LYS A 370 -10.69 -4.16 -2.54
N THR A 371 -11.47 -3.08 -2.44
CA THR A 371 -12.95 -3.10 -2.42
C THR A 371 -13.51 -2.28 -3.58
N LEU A 372 -13.01 -2.56 -4.80
CA LEU A 372 -13.49 -1.87 -6.00
C LEU A 372 -14.97 -2.19 -6.24
N THR A 373 -15.74 -1.16 -6.58
CA THR A 373 -17.18 -1.26 -6.86
C THR A 373 -17.52 -0.80 -8.26
N MET A 374 -18.71 -1.14 -8.74
CA MET A 374 -19.20 -0.69 -10.04
C MET A 374 -19.52 0.83 -10.07
N GLU A 375 -19.54 1.49 -8.93
CA GLU A 375 -19.77 2.94 -8.83
C GLU A 375 -18.70 3.76 -9.55
N TYR A 376 -17.47 3.26 -9.63
CA TYR A 376 -16.41 3.91 -10.40
C TYR A 376 -16.81 4.15 -11.87
N PHE A 377 -17.62 3.26 -12.46
CA PHE A 377 -18.10 3.38 -13.84
C PHE A 377 -19.11 4.51 -14.04
N THR A 378 -19.69 5.07 -12.99
CA THR A 378 -20.62 6.20 -13.04
C THR A 378 -19.92 7.55 -13.04
N LYS A 379 -18.65 7.61 -12.61
CA LYS A 379 -17.88 8.86 -12.57
C LYS A 379 -17.58 9.34 -13.99
N LEU A 380 -17.84 10.64 -14.27
CA LEU A 380 -17.68 11.24 -15.60
C LEU A 380 -16.28 11.01 -16.20
N GLN A 381 -15.25 11.06 -15.38
CA GLN A 381 -13.86 10.83 -15.82
C GLN A 381 -13.66 9.41 -16.36
N PHE A 382 -14.26 8.41 -15.70
CA PHE A 382 -14.19 7.03 -16.14
C PHE A 382 -14.98 6.79 -17.42
N VAL A 383 -16.18 7.36 -17.53
CA VAL A 383 -17.00 7.29 -18.74
C VAL A 383 -16.27 7.91 -19.94
N ALA A 384 -15.62 9.06 -19.73
CA ALA A 384 -14.82 9.72 -20.77
C ALA A 384 -13.61 8.86 -21.19
N GLY A 385 -12.87 8.30 -20.21
CA GLY A 385 -11.74 7.40 -20.43
C GLY A 385 -12.16 6.13 -21.18
N PHE A 386 -13.26 5.51 -20.78
CA PHE A 386 -13.85 4.35 -21.44
C PHE A 386 -14.23 4.64 -22.90
N PHE A 387 -14.83 5.80 -23.14
CA PHE A 387 -15.16 6.23 -24.50
C PHE A 387 -13.92 6.50 -25.36
N CYS A 388 -12.90 7.16 -24.80
CA CYS A 388 -11.62 7.35 -25.48
C CYS A 388 -10.95 6.01 -25.80
N LEU A 389 -10.95 5.06 -24.87
CA LEU A 389 -10.43 3.71 -25.07
C LEU A 389 -11.18 2.99 -26.19
N PHE A 390 -12.50 3.08 -26.20
CA PHE A 390 -13.35 2.52 -27.26
C PHE A 390 -12.99 3.11 -28.65
N VAL A 391 -12.87 4.42 -28.76
CA VAL A 391 -12.50 5.10 -30.02
C VAL A 391 -11.11 4.67 -30.47
N LEU A 392 -10.14 4.65 -29.54
CA LEU A 392 -8.76 4.24 -29.81
C LEU A 392 -8.68 2.82 -30.36
N VAL A 393 -9.30 1.85 -29.65
CA VAL A 393 -9.32 0.43 -30.02
C VAL A 393 -10.02 0.22 -31.37
N SER A 394 -11.16 0.89 -31.59
CA SER A 394 -11.91 0.83 -32.86
C SER A 394 -11.07 1.36 -34.02
N PHE A 395 -10.33 2.44 -33.79
CA PHE A 395 -9.48 3.06 -34.80
C PHE A 395 -8.26 2.19 -35.10
N ILE A 396 -7.52 1.72 -34.11
CA ILE A 396 -6.34 0.87 -34.27
C ILE A 396 -6.72 -0.44 -34.98
N GLY A 397 -7.75 -1.12 -34.48
CA GLY A 397 -8.18 -2.41 -35.03
C GLY A 397 -8.79 -2.31 -36.44
N GLY A 398 -9.48 -1.21 -36.74
CA GLY A 398 -10.17 -0.98 -38.02
C GLY A 398 -9.35 -0.29 -39.09
N SER A 399 -8.37 0.54 -38.71
CA SER A 399 -7.63 1.40 -39.64
C SER A 399 -6.79 0.61 -40.65
N TYR A 400 -5.99 -0.34 -40.18
CA TYR A 400 -5.09 -1.08 -41.07
C TYR A 400 -5.85 -1.89 -42.14
N PRO A 401 -6.88 -2.71 -41.79
CA PRO A 401 -7.68 -3.40 -42.79
C PRO A 401 -8.38 -2.42 -43.76
N ALA A 402 -8.88 -1.31 -43.25
CA ALA A 402 -9.58 -0.30 -44.06
C ALA A 402 -8.65 0.36 -45.07
N PHE A 403 -7.47 0.80 -44.67
CA PHE A 403 -6.52 1.47 -45.55
C PHE A 403 -5.89 0.46 -46.52
N PHE A 404 -5.53 -0.74 -46.07
CA PHE A 404 -4.93 -1.76 -46.91
C PHE A 404 -5.87 -2.27 -47.98
N LEU A 405 -7.11 -2.67 -47.64
CA LEU A 405 -8.10 -3.18 -48.60
C LEU A 405 -8.56 -2.10 -49.59
N SER A 406 -8.68 -0.85 -49.12
CA SER A 406 -9.08 0.25 -50.00
C SER A 406 -8.01 0.65 -51.00
N ALA A 407 -6.75 0.22 -50.82
CA ALA A 407 -5.65 0.54 -51.72
C ALA A 407 -5.53 -0.39 -52.94
N PHE A 408 -6.21 -1.59 -52.93
CA PHE A 408 -6.11 -2.54 -54.06
C PHE A 408 -6.59 -1.98 -55.36
N ARG A 409 -5.85 -2.27 -56.44
CA ARG A 409 -6.22 -1.93 -57.82
C ARG A 409 -7.12 -3.03 -58.40
N PRO A 410 -8.28 -2.69 -59.02
CA PRO A 410 -9.22 -3.66 -59.52
C PRO A 410 -8.65 -4.64 -60.53
N VAL A 411 -7.79 -4.17 -61.40
CA VAL A 411 -7.17 -4.96 -62.48
C VAL A 411 -6.28 -6.11 -61.93
N GLU A 412 -5.46 -5.80 -60.93
CA GLU A 412 -4.55 -6.77 -60.30
C GLU A 412 -5.33 -7.88 -59.57
N VAL A 413 -6.47 -7.53 -58.99
CA VAL A 413 -7.33 -8.44 -58.23
C VAL A 413 -8.10 -9.39 -59.15
N LEU A 414 -8.61 -8.90 -60.28
CA LEU A 414 -9.39 -9.70 -61.24
C LEU A 414 -8.52 -10.62 -62.08
N GLN A 415 -7.27 -10.27 -62.37
CA GLN A 415 -6.33 -11.10 -63.13
C GLN A 415 -5.68 -12.22 -62.27
N GLY A 416 -6.05 -12.34 -60.97
CA GLY A 416 -5.47 -13.37 -60.08
C GLY A 416 -4.02 -13.10 -59.71
N ARG A 417 -3.41 -12.05 -60.21
CA ARG A 417 -2.05 -11.60 -59.94
C ARG A 417 -1.99 -10.77 -58.65
N LEU A 418 -2.55 -11.34 -57.56
CA LEU A 418 -2.27 -10.81 -56.23
C LEU A 418 -0.80 -11.09 -55.94
N ARG A 419 0.09 -10.20 -56.42
CA ARG A 419 1.47 -10.17 -55.90
C ARG A 419 1.30 -9.98 -54.38
N ARG A 420 1.61 -11.03 -53.61
CA ARG A 420 1.78 -10.95 -52.18
C ARG A 420 2.79 -9.83 -51.94
N GLY A 421 2.31 -8.63 -51.70
CA GLY A 421 3.18 -7.48 -51.50
C GLY A 421 4.13 -7.81 -50.34
N THR A 422 5.41 -7.89 -50.61
CA THR A 422 6.48 -8.19 -49.65
C THR A 422 6.37 -7.29 -48.41
N LYS A 423 5.92 -6.04 -48.56
CA LYS A 423 5.71 -5.11 -47.45
C LYS A 423 4.59 -5.51 -46.46
N SER A 424 3.51 -6.14 -46.94
CA SER A 424 2.40 -6.62 -46.08
C SER A 424 2.81 -7.86 -45.26
N SER A 425 3.67 -8.70 -45.82
CA SER A 425 4.23 -9.87 -45.15
C SER A 425 5.18 -9.47 -44.02
N VAL A 426 6.04 -8.50 -44.28
CA VAL A 426 7.04 -8.00 -43.29
C VAL A 426 6.33 -7.39 -42.06
N LEU A 427 5.33 -6.53 -42.30
CA LEU A 427 4.58 -5.92 -41.19
C LEU A 427 3.89 -6.96 -40.32
N ARG A 428 3.25 -7.98 -40.95
CA ARG A 428 2.60 -9.07 -40.19
C ARG A 428 3.61 -9.87 -39.38
N VAL A 429 4.75 -10.22 -39.96
CA VAL A 429 5.81 -10.95 -39.25
C VAL A 429 6.30 -10.12 -38.07
N ALA A 430 6.55 -8.81 -38.25
CA ALA A 430 6.97 -7.93 -37.18
C ALA A 430 5.93 -7.85 -36.03
N LEU A 431 4.63 -7.71 -36.38
CA LEU A 431 3.55 -7.65 -35.38
C LEU A 431 3.41 -8.98 -34.62
N VAL A 432 3.48 -10.13 -35.32
CA VAL A 432 3.43 -11.45 -34.68
C VAL A 432 4.68 -11.68 -33.83
N SER A 433 5.87 -11.30 -34.29
CA SER A 433 7.09 -11.40 -33.50
C SER A 433 7.00 -10.55 -32.22
N LEU A 434 6.52 -9.30 -32.33
CA LEU A 434 6.29 -8.44 -31.17
C LEU A 434 5.28 -9.07 -30.19
N GLN A 435 4.18 -9.64 -30.70
CA GLN A 435 3.18 -10.33 -29.88
C GLN A 435 3.81 -11.49 -29.11
N PHE A 436 4.58 -12.36 -29.76
CA PHE A 436 5.26 -13.48 -29.09
C PHE A 436 6.30 -12.98 -28.09
N THR A 437 7.06 -11.96 -28.43
CA THR A 437 8.06 -11.36 -27.51
C THR A 437 7.38 -10.87 -26.22
N VAL A 438 6.32 -10.07 -26.33
CA VAL A 438 5.58 -9.58 -25.16
C VAL A 438 4.99 -10.73 -24.35
N SER A 439 4.38 -11.73 -25.01
CA SER A 439 3.80 -12.89 -24.32
C SER A 439 4.87 -13.68 -23.55
N ILE A 440 6.03 -13.91 -24.16
CA ILE A 440 7.15 -14.62 -23.52
C ILE A 440 7.68 -13.83 -22.32
N VAL A 441 7.85 -12.52 -22.45
CA VAL A 441 8.29 -11.64 -21.35
C VAL A 441 7.33 -11.71 -20.17
N LEU A 442 6.01 -11.65 -20.42
CA LEU A 442 4.99 -11.75 -19.36
C LEU A 442 5.00 -13.13 -18.67
N ILE A 443 5.15 -14.21 -19.43
CA ILE A 443 5.25 -15.57 -18.88
C ILE A 443 6.49 -15.71 -18.00
N ILE A 444 7.65 -15.29 -18.51
CA ILE A 444 8.91 -15.34 -17.75
C ILE A 444 8.81 -14.49 -16.48
N GLY A 445 8.27 -13.27 -16.58
CA GLY A 445 8.05 -12.39 -15.44
C GLY A 445 7.18 -13.04 -14.37
N THR A 446 6.05 -13.63 -14.76
CA THR A 446 5.15 -14.33 -13.83
C THR A 446 5.85 -15.51 -13.14
N LEU A 447 6.59 -16.34 -13.90
CA LEU A 447 7.35 -17.46 -13.33
C LEU A 447 8.48 -17.01 -12.40
N MET A 448 9.13 -15.87 -12.69
CA MET A 448 10.13 -15.28 -11.81
C MET A 448 9.52 -14.83 -10.48
N VAL A 449 8.39 -14.12 -10.53
CA VAL A 449 7.69 -13.68 -9.32
C VAL A 449 7.24 -14.87 -8.48
N ASP A 450 6.67 -15.91 -9.10
CA ASP A 450 6.27 -17.13 -8.40
C ASP A 450 7.47 -17.80 -7.71
N LYS A 451 8.59 -17.96 -8.40
CA LYS A 451 9.83 -18.49 -7.82
C LYS A 451 10.35 -17.63 -6.66
N GLN A 452 10.29 -16.30 -6.81
CA GLN A 452 10.73 -15.38 -5.76
C GLN A 452 9.86 -15.50 -4.51
N LEU A 453 8.53 -15.56 -4.69
CA LEU A 453 7.60 -15.75 -3.57
C LEU A 453 7.82 -17.10 -2.88
N ASN A 454 8.01 -18.17 -3.65
CA ASN A 454 8.31 -19.49 -3.10
C ASN A 454 9.65 -19.52 -2.37
N PHE A 455 10.68 -18.83 -2.87
CA PHE A 455 11.96 -18.68 -2.18
C PHE A 455 11.80 -17.97 -0.84
N VAL A 456 11.08 -16.82 -0.82
CA VAL A 456 10.85 -16.05 0.42
C VAL A 456 10.07 -16.88 1.45
N ARG A 457 9.01 -17.58 1.00
CA ARG A 457 8.17 -18.42 1.88
C ARG A 457 8.92 -19.60 2.48
N ASN A 458 9.83 -20.21 1.74
CA ASN A 458 10.52 -21.44 2.12
C ASN A 458 11.95 -21.19 2.62
N ARG A 459 12.38 -19.92 2.73
CA ARG A 459 13.71 -19.60 3.26
C ARG A 459 13.80 -20.01 4.72
N LYS A 460 14.87 -20.70 5.08
CA LYS A 460 15.19 -20.98 6.47
C LYS A 460 15.45 -19.67 7.20
N LEU A 461 14.68 -19.40 8.23
CA LEU A 461 14.75 -18.16 9.02
C LEU A 461 15.78 -18.23 10.14
N GLY A 462 16.41 -19.40 10.36
CA GLY A 462 17.30 -19.65 11.50
C GLY A 462 16.54 -20.07 12.76
N TYR A 463 15.23 -20.27 12.67
CA TYR A 463 14.38 -20.78 13.74
C TYR A 463 13.19 -21.55 13.15
N ASN A 464 12.61 -22.43 13.94
CA ASN A 464 11.43 -23.21 13.59
C ASN A 464 10.16 -22.44 13.99
N LYS A 465 9.29 -22.17 13.02
CA LYS A 465 8.01 -21.50 13.23
C LYS A 465 6.80 -22.44 13.16
N ASP A 466 7.04 -23.69 12.75
CA ASP A 466 5.96 -24.63 12.48
C ASP A 466 5.36 -25.13 13.81
N HIS A 467 4.04 -25.18 13.86
CA HIS A 467 3.26 -25.56 15.03
C HIS A 467 3.43 -24.66 16.27
N VAL A 468 3.93 -23.43 16.10
CA VAL A 468 4.03 -22.44 17.17
C VAL A 468 2.77 -21.58 17.19
N ILE A 469 2.11 -21.49 18.35
CA ILE A 469 0.99 -20.61 18.61
C ILE A 469 1.46 -19.47 19.51
N ALA A 470 1.34 -18.25 19.05
CA ALA A 470 1.70 -17.07 19.82
C ALA A 470 0.44 -16.44 20.45
N LEU A 471 0.47 -16.30 21.78
CA LEU A 471 -0.57 -15.63 22.56
C LEU A 471 0.01 -14.35 23.15
N ARG A 472 -0.60 -13.20 22.86
CA ARG A 472 -0.13 -11.93 23.40
C ARG A 472 -0.73 -11.68 24.79
N ILE A 473 0.11 -11.61 25.82
CA ILE A 473 -0.29 -11.24 27.18
C ILE A 473 -0.15 -9.72 27.32
N ARG A 474 -1.23 -9.03 27.72
CA ARG A 474 -1.30 -7.57 27.69
C ARG A 474 -1.42 -6.90 29.04
N ASN A 475 -1.93 -7.58 30.06
CA ASN A 475 -2.07 -7.02 31.38
C ASN A 475 -0.97 -7.53 32.32
N GLU A 476 -0.48 -6.65 33.17
CA GLU A 476 0.54 -6.97 34.16
C GLU A 476 0.12 -8.10 35.09
N GLU A 477 -1.16 -8.20 35.45
CA GLU A 477 -1.65 -9.25 36.33
C GLU A 477 -1.49 -10.64 35.72
N THR A 478 -1.74 -10.77 34.40
CA THR A 478 -1.52 -12.03 33.69
C THR A 478 -0.02 -12.29 33.50
N GLN A 479 0.79 -11.26 33.27
CA GLN A 479 2.26 -11.41 33.18
C GLN A 479 2.83 -11.91 34.50
N LYS A 480 2.38 -11.40 35.65
CA LYS A 480 2.79 -11.88 36.99
C LYS A 480 2.40 -13.34 37.25
N LYS A 481 1.38 -13.85 36.56
CA LYS A 481 0.93 -15.26 36.68
C LYS A 481 1.55 -16.18 35.62
N TYR A 482 2.54 -15.72 34.85
CA TYR A 482 3.13 -16.44 33.69
C TYR A 482 3.56 -17.87 34.06
N GLU A 483 4.29 -18.07 35.16
CA GLU A 483 4.77 -19.39 35.58
C GLU A 483 3.63 -20.39 35.88
N ALA A 484 2.54 -19.91 36.46
CA ALA A 484 1.35 -20.73 36.69
C ALA A 484 0.65 -21.11 35.36
N ILE A 485 0.55 -20.15 34.43
CA ILE A 485 -0.01 -20.38 33.10
C ILE A 485 0.85 -21.38 32.31
N LYS A 486 2.18 -21.20 32.32
CA LYS A 486 3.14 -22.09 31.68
C LYS A 486 3.00 -23.52 32.20
N THR A 487 2.93 -23.68 33.52
CA THR A 487 2.77 -24.97 34.17
C THR A 487 1.46 -25.64 33.76
N GLU A 488 0.37 -24.91 33.72
CA GLU A 488 -0.95 -25.46 33.34
C GLU A 488 -1.01 -25.83 31.85
N LEU A 489 -0.44 -25.02 30.97
CA LEU A 489 -0.36 -25.31 29.54
C LEU A 489 0.47 -26.59 29.29
N LEU A 490 1.60 -26.74 29.94
CA LEU A 490 2.47 -27.92 29.81
C LEU A 490 1.84 -29.23 30.33
N ARG A 491 0.75 -29.18 31.11
CA ARG A 491 -0.04 -30.37 31.46
C ARG A 491 -0.80 -30.95 30.28
N HIS A 492 -1.04 -30.15 29.24
CA HIS A 492 -1.76 -30.64 28.07
C HIS A 492 -0.83 -31.45 27.17
N PRO A 493 -1.18 -32.72 26.82
CA PRO A 493 -0.26 -33.66 26.15
C PRO A 493 0.16 -33.21 24.74
N ASN A 494 -0.57 -32.28 24.13
CA ASN A 494 -0.26 -31.76 22.80
C ASN A 494 0.61 -30.49 22.83
N ILE A 495 0.97 -29.98 24.02
CA ILE A 495 1.85 -28.82 24.18
C ILE A 495 3.24 -29.33 24.61
N MET A 496 4.22 -29.21 23.73
CA MET A 496 5.57 -29.70 23.94
C MET A 496 6.44 -28.72 24.71
N SER A 497 6.27 -27.43 24.44
CA SER A 497 7.05 -26.36 25.07
C SER A 497 6.21 -25.08 25.18
N VAL A 498 6.53 -24.26 26.17
CA VAL A 498 5.94 -22.92 26.38
C VAL A 498 7.06 -21.97 26.74
N THR A 499 7.13 -20.86 26.01
CA THR A 499 8.11 -19.78 26.22
C THR A 499 7.47 -18.42 26.23
N ALA A 500 8.10 -17.47 26.91
CA ALA A 500 7.71 -16.05 26.86
C ALA A 500 8.81 -15.17 26.27
N SER A 501 8.40 -14.17 25.53
CA SER A 501 9.31 -13.18 24.97
C SER A 501 8.63 -11.81 24.84
N SER A 502 9.43 -10.75 24.80
CA SER A 502 8.93 -9.38 24.60
C SER A 502 8.34 -9.17 23.19
N SER A 503 8.79 -9.95 22.21
CA SER A 503 8.29 -9.94 20.83
C SER A 503 8.43 -11.32 20.18
N LEU A 504 7.78 -11.53 19.03
CA LEU A 504 8.03 -12.70 18.20
C LEU A 504 9.42 -12.63 17.55
N PRO A 505 10.04 -13.76 17.17
CA PRO A 505 11.23 -13.75 16.34
C PRO A 505 10.98 -12.94 15.07
N LEU A 506 11.89 -12.03 14.69
CA LEU A 506 11.73 -11.05 13.60
C LEU A 506 10.57 -10.04 13.80
N GLY A 507 10.01 -9.99 15.00
CA GLY A 507 9.03 -8.96 15.37
C GLY A 507 9.66 -7.59 15.62
N ARG A 508 8.84 -6.67 16.13
CA ARG A 508 9.31 -5.34 16.56
C ARG A 508 10.11 -5.51 17.86
N ASN A 509 11.42 -5.55 17.75
CA ASN A 509 12.34 -5.68 18.88
C ASN A 509 12.71 -4.29 19.41
N SER A 510 12.98 -4.21 20.71
CA SER A 510 13.53 -3.00 21.32
C SER A 510 14.88 -2.67 20.70
N PHE A 511 15.08 -1.41 20.41
CA PHE A 511 16.24 -0.89 19.71
C PHE A 511 16.95 0.07 20.64
N SER A 512 18.13 -0.30 21.11
CA SER A 512 18.86 0.42 22.14
C SER A 512 20.34 0.58 21.83
N ALA A 513 20.92 1.65 22.39
CA ALA A 513 22.35 1.86 22.35
C ALA A 513 23.04 0.94 23.38
N HIS A 514 24.07 0.25 22.92
CA HIS A 514 24.85 -0.66 23.75
C HIS A 514 26.32 -0.24 23.74
N HIS A 515 26.93 -0.29 24.89
CA HIS A 515 28.35 -0.04 25.09
C HIS A 515 29.08 -1.36 25.39
N ALA A 516 30.11 -1.68 24.62
CA ALA A 516 30.98 -2.82 24.89
C ALA A 516 32.00 -2.43 25.95
N VAL A 517 31.99 -3.06 27.09
CA VAL A 517 32.93 -2.76 28.19
C VAL A 517 34.37 -2.89 27.70
N GLY A 518 35.19 -1.87 27.99
CA GLY A 518 36.58 -1.79 27.52
C GLY A 518 36.80 -1.01 26.23
N LYS A 519 35.74 -0.52 25.59
CA LYS A 519 35.81 0.45 24.52
C LYS A 519 35.57 1.88 25.04
N PRO A 520 35.91 2.95 24.28
CA PRO A 520 35.55 4.31 24.65
C PRO A 520 34.03 4.48 24.81
N GLU A 521 33.58 5.22 25.84
CA GLU A 521 32.14 5.47 26.08
C GLU A 521 31.43 6.14 24.89
N SER A 522 32.17 6.84 24.04
CA SER A 522 31.65 7.42 22.80
C SER A 522 31.38 6.38 21.70
N GLU A 523 31.86 5.14 21.84
CA GLU A 523 31.68 4.08 20.84
C GLU A 523 30.44 3.25 21.19
N LEU A 524 29.26 3.79 20.92
CA LEU A 524 28.00 3.11 21.13
C LEU A 524 27.63 2.26 19.91
N THR A 525 27.19 1.04 20.16
CA THR A 525 26.69 0.13 19.12
C THR A 525 25.19 -0.06 19.29
N MET A 526 24.46 0.33 18.29
CA MET A 526 23.01 0.15 18.30
C MET A 526 22.64 -1.28 17.90
N LEU A 527 21.92 -2.00 18.73
CA LEU A 527 21.49 -3.36 18.51
C LEU A 527 19.99 -3.51 18.76
N PHE A 528 19.38 -4.49 18.09
CA PHE A 528 18.05 -4.94 18.44
C PHE A 528 18.16 -5.95 19.58
N SER A 529 17.39 -5.75 20.63
CA SER A 529 17.32 -6.64 21.78
C SER A 529 15.91 -7.21 21.96
N GLN A 530 15.85 -8.43 22.47
CA GLN A 530 14.62 -9.14 22.77
C GLN A 530 14.77 -9.80 24.13
N ILE A 531 13.84 -9.54 25.03
CA ILE A 531 13.79 -10.19 26.33
C ILE A 531 13.11 -11.53 26.16
N VAL A 532 13.73 -12.62 26.63
CA VAL A 532 13.24 -13.97 26.46
C VAL A 532 13.41 -14.76 27.78
N ASP A 533 12.63 -15.84 27.95
CA ASP A 533 12.87 -16.81 28.99
C ASP A 533 13.87 -17.91 28.55
N GLU A 534 14.23 -18.78 29.46
CA GLU A 534 15.21 -19.85 29.23
C GLU A 534 14.79 -20.89 28.19
N ASP A 535 13.48 -21.07 27.95
CA ASP A 535 12.96 -22.06 27.00
C ASP A 535 12.83 -21.53 25.58
N PHE A 536 13.13 -20.23 25.35
CA PHE A 536 12.93 -19.56 24.05
C PHE A 536 13.77 -20.19 22.93
N ILE A 537 15.04 -20.40 23.17
CA ILE A 537 15.99 -20.95 22.20
C ILE A 537 15.58 -22.36 21.78
N ASP A 538 15.22 -23.21 22.77
CA ASP A 538 14.81 -24.60 22.53
C ASP A 538 13.43 -24.69 21.88
N THR A 539 12.48 -23.82 22.27
CA THR A 539 11.13 -23.78 21.68
C THR A 539 11.16 -23.43 20.19
N TYR A 540 12.06 -22.54 19.79
CA TYR A 540 12.22 -22.11 18.39
C TYR A 540 13.31 -22.89 17.65
N ASP A 541 13.95 -23.89 18.27
CA ASP A 541 15.02 -24.70 17.68
C ASP A 541 16.14 -23.81 17.09
N ILE A 542 16.58 -22.83 17.88
CA ILE A 542 17.64 -21.90 17.49
C ILE A 542 18.98 -22.53 17.81
N GLU A 543 19.86 -22.65 16.82
CA GLU A 543 21.20 -23.25 16.99
C GLU A 543 22.14 -22.31 17.77
N ILE A 544 22.71 -22.80 18.86
CA ILE A 544 23.79 -22.13 19.60
C ILE A 544 25.13 -22.60 19.04
N VAL A 545 25.81 -21.71 18.30
CA VAL A 545 27.09 -22.02 17.65
C VAL A 545 28.25 -22.11 18.66
N LYS A 546 28.25 -21.28 19.70
CA LYS A 546 29.25 -21.23 20.78
C LYS A 546 28.57 -20.85 22.08
N GLY A 547 29.00 -21.46 23.19
CA GLY A 547 28.45 -21.17 24.51
C GLY A 547 27.33 -22.13 24.92
N ARG A 548 26.37 -21.64 25.71
CA ARG A 548 25.24 -22.42 26.23
C ARG A 548 23.95 -21.61 26.22
N ASN A 549 22.82 -22.29 26.33
CA ASN A 549 21.53 -21.67 26.55
C ASN A 549 21.42 -21.11 27.99
N PHE A 550 20.45 -20.24 28.21
CA PHE A 550 20.04 -19.81 29.55
C PHE A 550 19.55 -21.00 30.37
N SER A 551 19.78 -20.98 31.69
CA SER A 551 19.34 -22.05 32.58
C SER A 551 18.88 -21.51 33.94
N LYS A 552 17.85 -22.15 34.50
CA LYS A 552 17.40 -21.89 35.87
C LYS A 552 18.44 -22.21 36.92
N ASP A 553 19.39 -23.11 36.59
CA ASP A 553 20.48 -23.48 37.49
C ASP A 553 21.49 -22.34 37.69
N PHE A 554 21.48 -21.33 36.84
CA PHE A 554 22.32 -20.15 36.95
C PHE A 554 21.46 -18.90 37.22
N PRO A 555 21.23 -18.52 38.48
CA PRO A 555 20.36 -17.40 38.83
C PRO A 555 20.76 -16.03 38.21
N THR A 556 22.03 -15.87 37.87
CA THR A 556 22.58 -14.68 37.21
C THR A 556 22.15 -14.56 35.77
N ASP A 557 21.82 -15.65 35.07
CA ASP A 557 21.38 -15.61 33.68
C ASP A 557 20.17 -14.68 33.48
N ARG A 558 19.27 -14.69 34.45
CA ARG A 558 18.05 -13.88 34.36
C ARG A 558 18.28 -12.36 34.33
N LYS A 559 19.43 -11.89 34.81
CA LYS A 559 19.72 -10.45 34.94
C LYS A 559 20.97 -10.01 34.19
N GLU A 560 21.93 -10.91 33.97
CA GLU A 560 23.28 -10.52 33.57
C GLU A 560 23.75 -11.26 32.30
N ALA A 561 23.05 -12.30 31.85
CA ALA A 561 23.48 -13.04 30.68
C ALA A 561 22.76 -12.54 29.40
N VAL A 562 23.52 -12.53 28.31
CA VAL A 562 23.02 -12.21 26.99
C VAL A 562 23.51 -13.22 25.95
N ILE A 563 22.65 -13.64 25.05
CA ILE A 563 22.98 -14.41 23.86
C ILE A 563 22.95 -13.46 22.66
N ILE A 564 24.04 -13.40 21.90
CA ILE A 564 24.16 -12.52 20.72
C ILE A 564 24.30 -13.35 19.45
N ASN A 565 23.78 -12.85 18.34
CA ASN A 565 23.93 -13.50 17.04
C ASN A 565 25.29 -13.15 16.39
N GLU A 566 25.67 -13.91 15.36
CA GLU A 566 26.92 -13.69 14.64
C GLU A 566 27.03 -12.27 14.03
N ALA A 567 25.90 -11.65 13.69
CA ALA A 567 25.90 -10.28 13.15
C ALA A 567 26.32 -9.27 14.24
N ALA A 568 25.82 -9.42 15.46
CA ALA A 568 26.22 -8.60 16.60
C ALA A 568 27.70 -8.85 16.96
N VAL A 569 28.15 -10.11 16.94
CA VAL A 569 29.58 -10.45 17.14
C VAL A 569 30.47 -9.70 16.15
N ARG A 570 30.10 -9.69 14.85
CA ARG A 570 30.86 -8.94 13.82
C ARG A 570 30.84 -7.45 14.08
N LYS A 571 29.68 -6.90 14.45
CA LYS A 571 29.50 -5.46 14.65
C LYS A 571 30.25 -4.93 15.87
N LEU A 572 30.33 -5.75 16.94
CA LEU A 572 31.06 -5.45 18.15
C LEU A 572 32.59 -5.70 18.03
N GLY A 573 33.03 -6.36 16.95
CA GLY A 573 34.44 -6.68 16.74
C GLY A 573 34.95 -7.86 17.59
N TRP A 574 34.06 -8.79 17.98
CA TRP A 574 34.38 -9.91 18.93
C TRP A 574 34.59 -11.26 18.22
N GLN A 575 34.99 -11.27 16.94
CA GLN A 575 35.09 -12.49 16.15
C GLN A 575 36.04 -13.55 16.74
N ASP A 576 37.11 -13.11 17.37
CA ASP A 576 38.12 -14.03 17.92
C ASP A 576 37.66 -14.68 19.23
N ASN A 577 37.05 -13.90 20.12
CA ASN A 577 36.57 -14.39 21.41
C ASN A 577 35.28 -13.71 21.86
N PRO A 578 34.11 -14.20 21.42
CA PRO A 578 32.81 -13.59 21.76
C PRO A 578 32.30 -13.96 23.16
N LEU A 579 32.84 -15.05 23.81
CA LEU A 579 32.36 -15.52 25.11
C LEU A 579 33.01 -14.75 26.24
N GLY A 580 32.21 -14.43 27.28
CA GLY A 580 32.70 -13.72 28.48
C GLY A 580 32.91 -12.23 28.30
N GLN A 581 32.58 -11.67 27.13
CA GLN A 581 32.56 -10.23 26.92
C GLN A 581 31.36 -9.60 27.64
N GLN A 582 31.50 -8.32 28.01
CA GLN A 582 30.47 -7.58 28.74
C GLN A 582 29.91 -6.47 27.86
N ILE A 583 28.59 -6.29 27.94
CA ILE A 583 27.85 -5.25 27.21
C ILE A 583 26.89 -4.55 28.18
N GLU A 584 26.84 -3.22 28.11
CA GLU A 584 25.94 -2.40 28.89
C GLU A 584 24.89 -1.77 27.98
N VAL A 585 23.65 -1.71 28.43
CA VAL A 585 22.58 -0.96 27.75
C VAL A 585 22.69 0.48 28.21
N PHE A 586 23.09 1.37 27.29
CA PHE A 586 23.38 2.75 27.61
C PHE A 586 22.13 3.65 27.55
N MET A 587 21.25 3.37 26.59
CA MET A 587 19.98 4.06 26.42
C MET A 587 18.95 3.12 25.81
N SER A 588 17.82 2.95 26.48
CA SER A 588 16.62 2.33 25.89
C SER A 588 15.80 3.43 25.21
N LEU A 589 15.46 3.23 23.96
CA LEU A 589 14.55 4.10 23.19
C LEU A 589 13.11 3.55 23.26
N ASP A 590 12.75 2.94 24.41
CA ASP A 590 11.40 2.43 24.67
C ASP A 590 10.47 3.54 25.20
#